data_d632347a1dc71b2f5cd6473c0d2cb96d
#
_entry.id   d632347a1dc71b2f5cd6473c0d2cb96d
#
_cell.length_a   1.000
_cell.length_b   1.000
_cell.length_c   1.000
_cell.angle_alpha   90.00
_cell.angle_beta   90.00
_cell.angle_gamma   90.00
#
_symmetry.space_group_name_H-M   'P 1'
#
loop_
_entity.id
_entity.type
_entity.pdbx_description
1 polymer ?
#
loop_
_entity_poly.entity_id
_entity_poly.type
_entity_poly.pdbx_seq_one_letter_code
_entity_poly.pdbx_strand_id
1 'polypeptide(L)'
;MRHLLILLSISVLSACSSAPSTNFSVATNYQPNRSAYDLGVNIIKHRYYTVPKEARGEYTTCVDYALREMQVGEQCKWEVPGQAIGIVKLVQIDATGCHMMFNTMMYRGKQKLWQETACYNGSTKRWKFIE
;
A
#
# COMPACT_ATOMS: atom_id res chain seq x y z
N MET A 1 -60.63 30.57 7.29
CA MET A 1 -59.52 30.31 6.33
C MET A 1 -58.33 29.76 7.11
N ARG A 2 -58.10 28.44 6.93
CA ARG A 2 -57.02 27.71 7.67
C ARG A 2 -55.82 27.64 6.73
N HIS A 3 -54.75 28.34 7.02
CA HIS A 3 -53.48 28.17 6.30
C HIS A 3 -52.74 26.94 6.83
N LEU A 4 -52.64 25.94 5.98
CA LEU A 4 -51.89 24.69 6.23
C LEU A 4 -50.44 24.98 5.82
N LEU A 5 -49.53 25.16 6.79
CA LEU A 5 -48.11 25.24 6.58
C LEU A 5 -47.54 23.84 6.45
N ILE A 6 -47.16 23.44 5.23
CA ILE A 6 -46.45 22.20 4.96
C ILE A 6 -44.97 22.47 5.19
N LEU A 7 -44.42 21.95 6.29
CA LEU A 7 -43.00 21.93 6.57
C LEU A 7 -42.36 20.80 5.74
N LEU A 8 -41.64 21.19 4.68
CA LEU A 8 -40.84 20.26 3.91
C LEU A 8 -39.53 20.02 4.66
N SER A 9 -39.38 18.90 5.35
CA SER A 9 -38.15 18.44 5.96
C SER A 9 -37.24 17.86 4.88
N ILE A 10 -36.21 18.62 4.52
CA ILE A 10 -35.14 18.14 3.61
C ILE A 10 -34.19 17.28 4.45
N SER A 11 -34.31 15.96 4.32
CA SER A 11 -33.33 15.01 4.87
C SER A 11 -32.09 15.00 4.00
N VAL A 12 -31.03 15.67 4.45
CA VAL A 12 -29.71 15.57 3.83
C VAL A 12 -29.13 14.21 4.19
N LEU A 13 -29.21 13.25 3.29
CA LEU A 13 -28.49 11.99 3.38
C LEU A 13 -27.01 12.27 3.07
N SER A 14 -26.21 12.39 4.13
CA SER A 14 -24.75 12.38 4.01
C SER A 14 -24.33 10.97 3.60
N ALA A 15 -24.21 10.73 2.32
CA ALA A 15 -23.58 9.53 1.79
C ALA A 15 -22.08 9.63 2.07
N CYS A 16 -21.61 8.97 3.14
CA CYS A 16 -20.20 8.63 3.29
C CYS A 16 -19.83 7.64 2.16
N SER A 17 -19.37 8.16 1.02
CA SER A 17 -18.77 7.33 -0.01
C SER A 17 -17.38 6.93 0.47
N SER A 18 -17.25 5.78 1.15
CA SER A 18 -15.97 5.10 1.30
C SER A 18 -15.53 4.70 -0.10
N ALA A 19 -14.42 5.31 -0.60
CA ALA A 19 -13.81 4.86 -1.83
C ALA A 19 -13.50 3.36 -1.71
N PRO A 20 -13.86 2.52 -2.71
CA PRO A 20 -13.55 1.10 -2.65
C PRO A 20 -12.02 0.95 -2.56
N SER A 21 -11.54 0.30 -1.50
CA SER A 21 -10.13 -0.08 -1.41
C SER A 21 -9.88 -1.17 -2.44
N THR A 22 -9.22 -0.81 -3.55
CA THR A 22 -8.77 -1.79 -4.53
C THR A 22 -7.62 -2.60 -3.92
N ASN A 23 -7.84 -3.90 -3.81
CA ASN A 23 -6.84 -4.85 -3.32
C ASN A 23 -6.17 -5.52 -4.53
N PHE A 24 -4.87 -5.35 -4.66
CA PHE A 24 -4.05 -6.10 -5.59
C PHE A 24 -3.52 -7.36 -4.90
N SER A 25 -3.57 -8.49 -5.58
CA SER A 25 -2.93 -9.73 -5.13
C SER A 25 -1.74 -10.06 -6.03
N VAL A 26 -0.61 -10.43 -5.44
CA VAL A 26 0.62 -10.80 -6.18
C VAL A 26 0.45 -12.01 -7.09
N ALA A 27 -0.60 -12.80 -6.91
CA ALA A 27 -0.92 -13.94 -7.79
C ALA A 27 -1.28 -13.54 -9.24
N THR A 28 -1.29 -12.25 -9.58
CA THR A 28 -1.46 -11.76 -10.94
C THR A 28 -0.13 -11.79 -11.71
N ASN A 29 -0.20 -11.82 -13.05
CA ASN A 29 0.98 -11.84 -13.94
C ASN A 29 1.73 -10.48 -13.98
N TYR A 30 1.89 -9.83 -12.82
CA TYR A 30 2.61 -8.58 -12.73
C TYR A 30 4.13 -8.80 -12.86
N GLN A 31 4.77 -8.05 -13.75
CA GLN A 31 6.22 -8.10 -13.96
C GLN A 31 6.89 -6.91 -13.27
N PRO A 32 7.65 -7.15 -12.18
CA PRO A 32 8.30 -6.07 -11.44
C PRO A 32 9.38 -5.38 -12.27
N ASN A 33 9.52 -4.07 -12.06
CA ASN A 33 10.63 -3.29 -12.57
C ASN A 33 11.85 -3.51 -11.67
N ARG A 34 13.02 -3.72 -12.28
CA ARG A 34 14.23 -4.04 -11.54
C ARG A 34 14.58 -3.00 -10.46
N SER A 35 14.48 -1.71 -10.76
CA SER A 35 14.84 -0.66 -9.79
C SER A 35 13.94 -0.64 -8.55
N ALA A 36 12.63 -0.76 -8.73
CA ALA A 36 11.70 -0.80 -7.62
C ALA A 36 11.75 -2.15 -6.89
N TYR A 37 12.00 -3.24 -7.61
CA TYR A 37 12.22 -4.55 -7.01
C TYR A 37 13.47 -4.57 -6.12
N ASP A 38 14.58 -4.01 -6.60
CA ASP A 38 15.83 -3.89 -5.85
C ASP A 38 15.65 -3.04 -4.58
N LEU A 39 14.79 -2.01 -4.63
CA LEU A 39 14.42 -1.24 -3.45
C LEU A 39 13.71 -2.12 -2.41
N GLY A 40 12.77 -2.94 -2.82
CA GLY A 40 12.09 -3.89 -1.93
C GLY A 40 13.06 -4.84 -1.24
N VAL A 41 14.04 -5.36 -1.99
CA VAL A 41 15.11 -6.20 -1.43
C VAL A 41 15.96 -5.43 -0.41
N ASN A 42 16.28 -4.17 -0.68
CA ASN A 42 17.05 -3.32 0.24
C ASN A 42 16.28 -3.01 1.52
N ILE A 43 14.97 -2.76 1.43
CA ILE A 43 14.11 -2.59 2.61
C ILE A 43 14.15 -3.83 3.50
N ILE A 44 14.04 -5.02 2.91
CA ILE A 44 14.11 -6.29 3.64
C ILE A 44 15.45 -6.41 4.38
N LYS A 45 16.56 -6.11 3.72
CA LYS A 45 17.89 -6.16 4.34
C LYS A 45 18.04 -5.15 5.47
N HIS A 46 17.56 -3.92 5.26
CA HIS A 46 17.59 -2.86 6.25
C HIS A 46 16.77 -3.21 7.50
N ARG A 47 15.64 -3.87 7.33
CA ARG A 47 14.77 -4.33 8.43
C ARG A 47 15.17 -5.69 9.02
N TYR A 48 16.45 -6.06 8.93
CA TYR A 48 16.97 -7.32 9.51
C TYR A 48 16.15 -8.55 9.13
N TYR A 49 15.76 -8.62 7.86
CA TYR A 49 14.99 -9.76 7.35
C TYR A 49 13.67 -10.01 8.12
N THR A 50 12.99 -8.94 8.48
CA THR A 50 11.68 -9.02 9.13
C THR A 50 10.69 -9.86 8.33
N VAL A 51 10.76 -9.78 7.00
CA VAL A 51 9.93 -10.58 6.09
C VAL A 51 10.51 -11.99 5.97
N PRO A 52 9.70 -13.05 6.18
CA PRO A 52 10.15 -14.43 6.01
C PRO A 52 10.77 -14.66 4.63
N LYS A 53 11.78 -15.52 4.56
CA LYS A 53 12.52 -15.79 3.32
C LYS A 53 11.58 -16.19 2.17
N GLU A 54 10.60 -17.01 2.46
CA GLU A 54 9.62 -17.54 1.51
C GLU A 54 8.71 -16.45 0.93
N ALA A 55 8.48 -15.38 1.68
CA ALA A 55 7.59 -14.28 1.30
C ALA A 55 8.32 -13.11 0.62
N ARG A 56 9.64 -13.11 0.58
CA ARG A 56 10.42 -11.94 0.10
C ARG A 56 10.16 -11.60 -1.35
N GLY A 57 9.98 -12.61 -2.20
CA GLY A 57 9.64 -12.41 -3.61
C GLY A 57 8.31 -11.68 -3.77
N GLU A 58 7.27 -12.12 -3.09
CA GLU A 58 5.95 -11.51 -3.15
C GLU A 58 5.92 -10.12 -2.51
N TYR A 59 6.59 -9.96 -1.38
CA TYR A 59 6.74 -8.65 -0.72
C TYR A 59 7.41 -7.63 -1.64
N THR A 60 8.54 -7.98 -2.27
CA THR A 60 9.25 -7.08 -3.18
C THR A 60 8.42 -6.76 -4.42
N THR A 61 7.62 -7.69 -4.91
CA THR A 61 6.66 -7.44 -6.00
C THR A 61 5.56 -6.47 -5.56
N CYS A 62 5.04 -6.59 -4.33
CA CYS A 62 4.11 -5.61 -3.77
C CYS A 62 4.72 -4.21 -3.65
N VAL A 63 5.99 -4.10 -3.22
CA VAL A 63 6.70 -2.81 -3.16
C VAL A 63 6.86 -2.21 -4.55
N ASP A 64 7.27 -3.01 -5.54
CA ASP A 64 7.37 -2.54 -6.92
C ASP A 64 6.02 -2.05 -7.46
N TYR A 65 4.96 -2.80 -7.23
CA TYR A 65 3.61 -2.39 -7.61
C TYR A 65 3.19 -1.08 -6.91
N ALA A 66 3.46 -0.95 -5.62
CA ALA A 66 3.17 0.28 -4.86
C ALA A 66 3.89 1.51 -5.39
N LEU A 67 5.10 1.35 -5.92
CA LEU A 67 5.88 2.46 -6.44
C LEU A 67 5.49 2.87 -7.86
N ARG A 68 4.98 1.96 -8.68
CA ARG A 68 4.74 2.23 -10.10
C ARG A 68 3.27 2.35 -10.50
N GLU A 69 2.40 1.57 -9.87
CA GLU A 69 1.03 1.39 -10.36
C GLU A 69 -0.03 1.79 -9.33
N MET A 70 0.30 1.74 -8.04
CA MET A 70 -0.66 1.94 -6.97
C MET A 70 -1.05 3.42 -6.82
N GLN A 71 -2.33 3.66 -6.59
CA GLN A 71 -2.84 4.96 -6.17
C GLN A 71 -2.90 5.04 -4.65
N VAL A 72 -2.88 6.26 -4.12
CA VAL A 72 -3.01 6.50 -2.67
C VAL A 72 -4.30 5.86 -2.14
N GLY A 73 -4.18 5.08 -1.07
CA GLY A 73 -5.27 4.33 -0.46
C GLY A 73 -5.37 2.87 -0.93
N GLU A 74 -4.75 2.52 -2.05
CA GLU A 74 -4.68 1.13 -2.51
C GLU A 74 -3.68 0.30 -1.70
N GLN A 75 -3.82 -1.01 -1.76
CA GLN A 75 -2.95 -1.95 -1.07
C GLN A 75 -2.67 -3.19 -1.90
N CYS A 76 -1.48 -3.75 -1.70
CA CYS A 76 -1.05 -5.02 -2.25
C CYS A 76 -0.94 -6.05 -1.13
N LYS A 77 -1.67 -7.16 -1.27
CA LYS A 77 -1.63 -8.28 -0.33
C LYS A 77 -0.68 -9.35 -0.83
N TRP A 78 0.15 -9.87 0.07
CA TRP A 78 0.98 -11.03 -0.16
C TRP A 78 0.74 -12.10 0.92
N GLU A 79 0.97 -13.35 0.59
CA GLU A 79 0.69 -14.46 1.49
C GLU A 79 1.63 -15.64 1.22
N VAL A 80 2.15 -16.22 2.29
CA VAL A 80 2.73 -17.56 2.29
C VAL A 80 1.77 -18.46 3.04
N PRO A 81 1.05 -19.37 2.36
CA PRO A 81 0.00 -20.18 2.97
C PRO A 81 0.45 -20.85 4.27
N GLY A 82 -0.33 -20.68 5.34
CA GLY A 82 -0.07 -21.26 6.65
C GLY A 82 1.12 -20.67 7.43
N GLN A 83 1.82 -19.66 6.90
CA GLN A 83 3.01 -19.08 7.54
C GLN A 83 2.89 -17.59 7.81
N ALA A 84 2.64 -16.80 6.77
CA ALA A 84 2.64 -15.35 6.85
C ALA A 84 1.64 -14.73 5.90
N ILE A 85 1.12 -13.59 6.28
CA ILE A 85 0.29 -12.73 5.44
C ILE A 85 0.68 -11.28 5.68
N GLY A 86 0.72 -10.48 4.65
CA GLY A 86 1.05 -9.08 4.78
C GLY A 86 0.40 -8.19 3.73
N ILE A 87 0.49 -6.89 3.99
CA ILE A 87 -0.07 -5.85 3.15
C ILE A 87 0.97 -4.74 3.01
N VAL A 88 1.15 -4.27 1.78
CA VAL A 88 1.83 -3.01 1.46
C VAL A 88 0.76 -2.02 1.02
N LYS A 89 0.57 -0.94 1.76
CA LYS A 89 -0.40 0.11 1.46
C LYS A 89 0.31 1.40 1.10
N LEU A 90 -0.04 2.00 -0.03
CA LEU A 90 0.40 3.34 -0.37
C LEU A 90 -0.49 4.36 0.35
N VAL A 91 0.09 5.10 1.29
CA VAL A 91 -0.67 6.04 2.13
C VAL A 91 -0.53 7.49 1.69
N GLN A 92 0.57 7.84 1.02
CA GLN A 92 0.81 9.20 0.56
C GLN A 92 1.80 9.24 -0.59
N ILE A 93 1.59 10.17 -1.50
CA ILE A 93 2.60 10.65 -2.47
C ILE A 93 2.76 12.14 -2.21
N ASP A 94 3.97 12.58 -1.85
CA ASP A 94 4.21 13.99 -1.57
C ASP A 94 4.42 14.82 -2.85
N ALA A 95 4.57 16.15 -2.70
CA ALA A 95 4.74 17.06 -3.82
C ALA A 95 6.03 16.81 -4.64
N THR A 96 7.02 16.11 -4.07
CA THR A 96 8.28 15.75 -4.73
C THR A 96 8.23 14.38 -5.40
N GLY A 97 7.09 13.67 -5.28
CA GLY A 97 6.90 12.33 -5.84
C GLY A 97 7.43 11.20 -4.96
N CYS A 98 7.75 11.47 -3.69
CA CYS A 98 8.10 10.43 -2.74
C CYS A 98 6.85 9.66 -2.29
N HIS A 99 6.93 8.33 -2.29
CA HIS A 99 5.85 7.43 -1.90
C HIS A 99 6.06 6.96 -0.47
N MET A 100 5.07 7.18 0.37
CA MET A 100 5.03 6.65 1.73
C MET A 100 4.19 5.38 1.76
N MET A 101 4.81 4.28 2.15
CA MET A 101 4.18 2.96 2.25
C MET A 101 4.06 2.54 3.71
N PHE A 102 2.90 2.04 4.07
CA PHE A 102 2.66 1.42 5.35
C PHE A 102 2.56 -0.10 5.17
N ASN A 103 3.34 -0.83 5.95
CA ASN A 103 3.46 -2.27 5.85
C ASN A 103 2.90 -2.94 7.10
N THR A 104 2.12 -3.97 6.91
CA THR A 104 1.65 -4.84 7.98
C THR A 104 2.01 -6.29 7.66
N MET A 105 2.30 -7.07 8.67
CA MET A 105 2.57 -8.50 8.52
C MET A 105 2.12 -9.26 9.76
N MET A 106 1.47 -10.39 9.55
CA MET A 106 1.23 -11.42 10.56
C MET A 106 2.15 -12.60 10.27
N TYR A 107 2.98 -12.96 11.22
CA TYR A 107 3.89 -14.08 11.12
C TYR A 107 4.03 -14.79 12.47
N ARG A 108 3.75 -16.08 12.51
CA ARG A 108 3.80 -16.89 13.74
C ARG A 108 3.01 -16.28 14.89
N GLY A 109 1.80 -15.78 14.61
CA GLY A 109 0.91 -15.16 15.60
C GLY A 109 1.34 -13.77 16.08
N LYS A 110 2.40 -13.20 15.51
CA LYS A 110 2.89 -11.85 15.85
C LYS A 110 2.62 -10.88 14.71
N GLN A 111 2.06 -9.72 15.06
CA GLN A 111 1.88 -8.62 14.12
C GLN A 111 3.12 -7.73 14.11
N LYS A 112 3.57 -7.35 12.93
CA LYS A 112 4.61 -6.34 12.71
C LYS A 112 4.08 -5.24 11.82
N LEU A 113 4.44 -4.01 12.16
CA LEU A 113 4.06 -2.79 11.45
C LEU A 113 5.32 -1.96 11.20
N TRP A 114 5.46 -1.42 9.99
CA TRP A 114 6.54 -0.48 9.70
C TRP A 114 6.16 0.44 8.54
N GLN A 115 6.82 1.58 8.48
CA GLN A 115 6.65 2.58 7.44
C GLN A 115 7.95 2.74 6.66
N GLU A 116 7.84 2.89 5.35
CA GLU A 116 8.96 3.20 4.47
C GLU A 116 8.56 4.34 3.54
N THR A 117 9.49 5.22 3.28
CA THR A 117 9.33 6.27 2.27
C THR A 117 10.36 6.08 1.19
N ALA A 118 9.92 6.04 -0.06
CA ALA A 118 10.78 5.88 -1.23
C ALA A 118 10.61 7.06 -2.19
N CYS A 119 11.71 7.58 -2.68
CA CYS A 119 11.76 8.68 -3.64
C CYS A 119 12.41 8.22 -4.95
N TYR A 120 11.82 8.61 -6.07
CA TYR A 120 12.38 8.37 -7.39
C TYR A 120 13.39 9.45 -7.76
N ASN A 121 14.60 9.04 -8.13
CA ASN A 121 15.61 9.94 -8.64
C ASN A 121 15.62 9.90 -10.18
N GLY A 122 15.17 10.97 -10.82
CA GLY A 122 15.06 11.06 -12.28
C GLY A 122 16.42 11.04 -13.00
N SER A 123 17.50 11.49 -12.36
CA SER A 123 18.85 11.49 -12.94
C SER A 123 19.44 10.09 -12.99
N THR A 124 19.27 9.29 -11.93
CA THR A 124 19.76 7.91 -11.85
C THR A 124 18.73 6.88 -12.32
N LYS A 125 17.48 7.31 -12.53
CA LYS A 125 16.32 6.44 -12.86
C LYS A 125 16.13 5.32 -11.84
N ARG A 126 16.33 5.62 -10.55
CA ARG A 126 16.25 4.65 -9.47
C ARG A 126 15.40 5.16 -8.31
N TRP A 127 14.73 4.23 -7.65
CA TRP A 127 14.09 4.45 -6.36
C TRP A 127 15.11 4.33 -5.23
N LYS A 128 14.96 5.19 -4.22
CA LYS A 128 15.72 5.12 -2.97
C LYS A 128 14.76 5.32 -1.80
N PHE A 129 14.90 4.52 -0.76
CA PHE A 129 14.20 4.80 0.49
C PHE A 129 14.98 5.85 1.29
N ILE A 130 14.24 6.62 2.08
CA ILE A 130 14.79 7.63 2.99
C ILE A 130 14.43 7.25 4.44
N GLU A 131 15.36 7.47 5.35
CA GLU A 131 15.18 7.27 6.80
C GLU A 131 14.51 8.48 7.44
#